data_5a096a9d372c972e1018c6614b12b083
#
_entry.id   5a096a9d372c972e1018c6614b12b083
#
_cell.length_a   1.000
_cell.length_b   1.000
_cell.length_c   1.000
_cell.angle_alpha   90.00
_cell.angle_beta   90.00
_cell.angle_gamma   90.00
#
_symmetry.space_group_name_H-M   'P 1'
#
loop_
_entity.id
_entity.type
_entity.pdbx_description
1 polymer ?
#
loop_
_entity_poly.entity_id
_entity_poly.type
_entity_poly.pdbx_seq_one_letter_code
_entity_poly.pdbx_strand_id
1 'polypeptide(L)'
;MKSLKIVLLVLLIQTNIFSQQSPKREMRAAWISTVDNIDWPSKPGLSDKEMKAEMIAILDNLRSYNLNTVVFQVRPTADAYYKSTKEPASHWITGTQGVAPGFDPLQLMIDEAGKRGMNVHVWLNPYRVQKDTTKEVLSKNHLFFKKPELFLTYGKSRYFNPGYKETRDFVSSVVGEIVRNYDVQAIHMDDYFYPYKIAGQEFPDEAAFAKEPRQFKDKDDWRRDNVDLIIKQIRDTIIANKPEVEFGISPFGVWRNIAKDSDGSKTVAGATNYDDLYANILKWQKENWIDYVTPQLYWHIGFDRANFEVLAKWWAAHKFGANVYIGHGDYKISNTAKEPEWRSADQIVKQIEMIRNMPQIDGSMHFTANNFLKKGDTLRKPLMDKEYKFIALTPEANRITRIKALPPTNAVALKKGGSGILTWKAGLNDKKFVIYRFPKGKITDFSNAENIYYVTTATKLEVPNPNFENYIYAISALSQTQTESSPIAFTTK
;
A
#
# COMPACT_ATOMS: atom_id res chain seq x y z
N MET A 1 -10.02 70.03 34.71
CA MET A 1 -9.09 69.14 34.08
C MET A 1 -9.39 67.74 34.55
N LYS A 2 -10.09 66.94 33.71
CA LYS A 2 -10.41 65.51 33.99
C LYS A 2 -9.42 64.65 33.23
N SER A 3 -8.55 63.93 33.94
CA SER A 3 -7.59 62.99 33.39
C SER A 3 -8.29 61.69 32.99
N LEU A 4 -8.27 61.40 31.69
CA LEU A 4 -8.77 60.16 31.07
C LEU A 4 -7.68 59.09 31.24
N LYS A 5 -7.94 58.11 32.09
CA LYS A 5 -7.06 56.92 32.18
C LYS A 5 -7.44 55.91 31.04
N ILE A 6 -6.58 55.79 30.05
CA ILE A 6 -6.69 54.76 29.03
C ILE A 6 -6.18 53.45 29.63
N VAL A 7 -7.08 52.48 29.82
CA VAL A 7 -6.72 51.10 30.18
C VAL A 7 -6.45 50.34 28.87
N LEU A 8 -5.20 50.04 28.61
CA LEU A 8 -4.77 49.22 27.48
C LEU A 8 -5.03 47.74 27.84
N LEU A 9 -6.10 47.15 27.27
CA LEU A 9 -6.40 45.72 27.41
C LEU A 9 -5.51 44.94 26.42
N VAL A 10 -4.40 44.39 26.90
CA VAL A 10 -3.56 43.49 26.11
C VAL A 10 -4.25 42.10 26.04
N LEU A 11 -4.94 41.80 24.94
CA LEU A 11 -5.42 40.48 24.64
C LEU A 11 -4.21 39.61 24.30
N LEU A 12 -3.75 38.81 25.26
CA LEU A 12 -2.84 37.68 25.01
C LEU A 12 -3.61 36.62 24.22
N ILE A 13 -3.46 36.64 22.90
CA ILE A 13 -3.85 35.53 22.07
C ILE A 13 -2.84 34.38 22.37
N GLN A 14 -3.22 33.50 23.29
CA GLN A 14 -2.55 32.21 23.43
C GLN A 14 -2.83 31.42 22.15
N THR A 15 -1.91 31.48 21.20
CA THR A 15 -1.85 30.48 20.13
C THR A 15 -1.51 29.15 20.77
N ASN A 16 -2.53 28.39 21.13
CA ASN A 16 -2.36 26.96 21.41
C ASN A 16 -1.80 26.34 20.13
N ILE A 17 -0.49 26.19 20.06
CA ILE A 17 0.16 25.28 19.12
C ILE A 17 -0.24 23.89 19.62
N PHE A 18 -1.41 23.41 19.17
CA PHE A 18 -1.74 22.01 19.29
C PHE A 18 -0.69 21.27 18.47
N SER A 19 0.35 20.74 19.13
CA SER A 19 1.14 19.68 18.55
C SER A 19 0.15 18.60 18.14
N GLN A 20 -0.01 18.39 16.84
CA GLN A 20 -0.96 17.40 16.32
C GLN A 20 -0.57 16.05 16.90
N GLN A 21 -1.44 15.49 17.74
CA GLN A 21 -1.20 14.20 18.38
C GLN A 21 -1.08 13.13 17.27
N SER A 22 -0.06 12.28 17.34
CA SER A 22 0.11 11.19 16.37
C SER A 22 -1.16 10.34 16.30
N PRO A 23 -1.72 10.11 15.11
CA PRO A 23 -2.97 9.36 14.98
C PRO A 23 -2.78 7.93 15.45
N LYS A 24 -3.76 7.38 16.19
CA LYS A 24 -3.77 5.95 16.57
C LYS A 24 -3.87 5.05 15.35
N ARG A 25 -4.60 5.50 14.31
CA ARG A 25 -4.79 4.78 13.05
C ARG A 25 -4.34 5.64 11.87
N GLU A 26 -3.44 5.09 11.08
CA GLU A 26 -2.90 5.74 9.88
C GLU A 26 -2.22 4.67 9.02
N MET A 27 -2.53 4.60 7.72
CA MET A 27 -1.77 3.78 6.80
C MET A 27 -0.35 4.33 6.68
N ARG A 28 0.64 3.48 6.92
CA ARG A 28 2.07 3.76 6.72
C ARG A 28 2.67 2.59 5.97
N ALA A 29 2.62 2.66 4.64
CA ALA A 29 3.03 1.56 3.79
C ALA A 29 4.26 1.91 2.96
N ALA A 30 4.98 0.88 2.49
CA ALA A 30 5.97 1.01 1.43
C ALA A 30 5.74 -0.06 0.35
N TRP A 31 5.91 0.34 -0.91
CA TRP A 31 5.98 -0.63 -2.02
C TRP A 31 7.33 -1.35 -2.00
N ILE A 32 7.27 -2.66 -2.20
CA ILE A 32 8.42 -3.52 -2.47
C ILE A 32 8.29 -4.00 -3.92
N SER A 33 9.01 -3.33 -4.81
CA SER A 33 8.98 -3.59 -6.25
C SER A 33 9.96 -4.68 -6.61
N THR A 34 9.49 -5.69 -7.35
CA THR A 34 10.30 -6.83 -7.78
C THR A 34 10.74 -6.72 -9.24
N VAL A 35 9.98 -5.99 -10.06
CA VAL A 35 10.37 -5.72 -11.45
C VAL A 35 11.73 -5.00 -11.49
N ASP A 36 12.59 -5.39 -12.42
CA ASP A 36 13.96 -4.88 -12.55
C ASP A 36 14.81 -5.02 -11.27
N ASN A 37 14.41 -5.87 -10.34
CA ASN A 37 15.06 -6.01 -9.03
C ASN A 37 15.23 -4.67 -8.29
N ILE A 38 14.21 -3.78 -8.38
CA ILE A 38 14.27 -2.45 -7.77
C ILE A 38 14.49 -2.54 -6.27
N ASP A 39 13.69 -3.38 -5.58
CA ASP A 39 13.78 -3.53 -4.14
C ASP A 39 14.20 -4.95 -3.72
N TRP A 40 13.57 -5.99 -4.28
CA TRP A 40 13.82 -7.38 -3.88
C TRP A 40 13.50 -8.38 -5.00
N PRO A 41 14.34 -9.45 -5.16
CA PRO A 41 15.71 -9.55 -4.62
C PRO A 41 16.62 -8.48 -5.24
N SER A 42 17.75 -8.16 -4.63
CA SER A 42 18.65 -7.10 -5.11
C SER A 42 19.27 -7.37 -6.49
N LYS A 43 19.28 -8.63 -6.89
CA LYS A 43 19.66 -9.14 -8.22
C LYS A 43 19.14 -10.56 -8.42
N PRO A 44 18.99 -11.02 -9.66
CA PRO A 44 18.62 -12.42 -9.93
C PRO A 44 19.75 -13.37 -9.51
N GLY A 45 19.37 -14.62 -9.18
CA GLY A 45 20.31 -15.72 -8.95
C GLY A 45 21.01 -15.69 -7.60
N LEU A 46 20.48 -14.95 -6.62
CA LEU A 46 20.90 -15.08 -5.22
C LEU A 46 20.49 -16.46 -4.68
N SER A 47 21.24 -16.97 -3.70
CA SER A 47 20.83 -18.16 -2.96
C SER A 47 19.57 -17.91 -2.13
N ASP A 48 18.81 -18.97 -1.82
CA ASP A 48 17.64 -18.90 -0.95
C ASP A 48 17.95 -18.23 0.40
N LYS A 49 19.14 -18.48 0.95
CA LYS A 49 19.59 -17.88 2.21
C LYS A 49 19.77 -16.37 2.08
N GLU A 50 20.40 -15.91 1.01
CA GLU A 50 20.60 -14.47 0.74
C GLU A 50 19.28 -13.77 0.50
N MET A 51 18.40 -14.32 -0.36
CA MET A 51 17.09 -13.75 -0.61
C MET A 51 16.24 -13.60 0.66
N LYS A 52 16.24 -14.63 1.52
CA LYS A 52 15.53 -14.57 2.82
C LYS A 52 16.12 -13.51 3.73
N ALA A 53 17.45 -13.41 3.80
CA ALA A 53 18.13 -12.42 4.63
C ALA A 53 17.83 -10.98 4.17
N GLU A 54 17.83 -10.72 2.85
CA GLU A 54 17.46 -9.42 2.28
C GLU A 54 16.01 -9.04 2.63
N MET A 55 15.05 -9.97 2.45
CA MET A 55 13.65 -9.72 2.78
C MET A 55 13.46 -9.37 4.26
N ILE A 56 14.12 -10.12 5.15
CA ILE A 56 14.08 -9.86 6.59
C ILE A 56 14.68 -8.48 6.90
N ALA A 57 15.81 -8.12 6.29
CA ALA A 57 16.46 -6.83 6.50
C ALA A 57 15.58 -5.65 6.02
N ILE A 58 14.89 -5.80 4.87
CA ILE A 58 13.92 -4.81 4.39
C ILE A 58 12.80 -4.63 5.42
N LEU A 59 12.19 -5.72 5.90
CA LEU A 59 11.08 -5.66 6.85
C LEU A 59 11.51 -5.08 8.21
N ASP A 60 12.68 -5.45 8.72
CA ASP A 60 13.25 -4.88 9.96
C ASP A 60 13.48 -3.37 9.82
N ASN A 61 14.02 -2.96 8.68
CA ASN A 61 14.22 -1.55 8.39
C ASN A 61 12.88 -0.79 8.35
N LEU A 62 11.88 -1.25 7.58
CA LEU A 62 10.58 -0.62 7.50
C LEU A 62 9.88 -0.56 8.87
N ARG A 63 9.97 -1.64 9.66
CA ARG A 63 9.46 -1.68 11.03
C ARG A 63 10.13 -0.62 11.92
N SER A 64 11.43 -0.38 11.74
CA SER A 64 12.17 0.64 12.49
C SER A 64 11.71 2.08 12.22
N TYR A 65 10.98 2.32 11.12
CA TYR A 65 10.29 3.57 10.80
C TYR A 65 8.80 3.56 11.21
N ASN A 66 8.35 2.58 11.99
CA ASN A 66 6.94 2.42 12.36
C ASN A 66 5.98 2.29 11.16
N LEU A 67 6.45 1.74 10.03
CA LEU A 67 5.56 1.33 8.94
C LEU A 67 4.77 0.09 9.38
N ASN A 68 3.54 -0.01 8.91
CA ASN A 68 2.58 -1.05 9.32
C ASN A 68 2.04 -1.89 8.16
N THR A 69 2.45 -1.60 6.94
CA THR A 69 2.00 -2.31 5.74
C THR A 69 3.11 -2.36 4.70
N VAL A 70 3.21 -3.48 3.98
CA VAL A 70 4.02 -3.62 2.76
C VAL A 70 3.13 -3.93 1.57
N VAL A 71 3.41 -3.31 0.42
CA VAL A 71 2.75 -3.57 -0.85
C VAL A 71 3.73 -4.34 -1.73
N PHE A 72 3.65 -5.67 -1.68
CA PHE A 72 4.63 -6.57 -2.28
C PHE A 72 4.24 -6.97 -3.70
N GLN A 73 5.09 -6.64 -4.69
CA GLN A 73 4.86 -6.98 -6.09
C GLN A 73 5.12 -8.47 -6.33
N VAL A 74 4.05 -9.25 -6.53
CA VAL A 74 4.13 -10.69 -6.74
C VAL A 74 3.92 -11.13 -8.19
N ARG A 75 3.45 -10.20 -9.04
CA ARG A 75 3.22 -10.44 -10.46
C ARG A 75 3.66 -9.25 -11.30
N PRO A 76 4.97 -9.09 -11.55
CA PRO A 76 5.50 -7.96 -12.31
C PRO A 76 5.26 -8.07 -13.82
N THR A 77 5.38 -9.28 -14.41
CA THR A 77 5.40 -9.50 -15.87
C THR A 77 4.75 -10.83 -16.26
N ALA A 78 3.48 -11.06 -15.86
CA ALA A 78 2.75 -12.32 -16.11
C ALA A 78 3.55 -13.55 -15.66
N ASP A 79 4.20 -13.45 -14.54
CA ASP A 79 5.01 -14.46 -13.87
C ASP A 79 4.87 -14.28 -12.33
N ALA A 80 5.30 -15.27 -11.54
CA ALA A 80 4.91 -15.35 -10.14
C ALA A 80 6.10 -15.31 -9.19
N TYR A 81 5.92 -14.55 -8.07
CA TYR A 81 6.73 -14.57 -6.85
C TYR A 81 6.05 -15.40 -5.73
N TYR A 82 5.27 -16.39 -6.12
CA TYR A 82 4.56 -17.32 -5.23
C TYR A 82 4.41 -18.67 -5.93
N LYS A 83 3.98 -19.69 -5.21
CA LYS A 83 3.71 -21.00 -5.81
C LYS A 83 2.43 -20.95 -6.63
N SER A 84 2.57 -20.66 -7.92
CA SER A 84 1.46 -20.61 -8.87
C SER A 84 1.35 -21.90 -9.68
N THR A 85 0.11 -22.32 -9.96
CA THR A 85 -0.22 -23.38 -10.92
C THR A 85 -0.55 -22.81 -12.31
N LYS A 86 -0.61 -21.48 -12.44
CA LYS A 86 -1.08 -20.76 -13.64
C LYS A 86 0.03 -20.07 -14.42
N GLU A 87 1.00 -19.53 -13.70
CA GLU A 87 2.09 -18.74 -14.27
C GLU A 87 3.45 -19.28 -13.81
N PRO A 88 4.49 -19.18 -14.66
CA PRO A 88 5.84 -19.62 -14.29
C PRO A 88 6.43 -18.71 -13.20
N ALA A 89 7.40 -19.21 -12.44
CA ALA A 89 8.19 -18.37 -11.52
C ALA A 89 8.91 -17.26 -12.28
N SER A 90 9.03 -16.09 -11.68
CA SER A 90 9.60 -14.91 -12.33
C SER A 90 11.09 -15.05 -12.60
N HIS A 91 11.54 -14.57 -13.76
CA HIS A 91 12.96 -14.51 -14.11
C HIS A 91 13.76 -13.53 -13.23
N TRP A 92 13.10 -12.56 -12.64
CA TRP A 92 13.74 -11.63 -11.70
C TRP A 92 14.23 -12.30 -10.40
N ILE A 93 13.74 -13.54 -10.11
CA ILE A 93 14.21 -14.31 -8.94
C ILE A 93 15.53 -15.00 -9.24
N THR A 94 15.58 -15.82 -10.29
CA THR A 94 16.71 -16.74 -10.56
C THR A 94 17.49 -16.36 -11.82
N GLY A 95 17.01 -15.40 -12.61
CA GLY A 95 17.54 -15.07 -13.94
C GLY A 95 16.89 -15.86 -15.07
N THR A 96 16.08 -16.89 -14.77
CA THR A 96 15.40 -17.73 -15.77
C THR A 96 13.94 -17.94 -15.40
N GLN A 97 13.01 -17.51 -16.26
CA GLN A 97 11.58 -17.69 -16.02
C GLN A 97 11.20 -19.17 -15.96
N GLY A 98 10.44 -19.56 -14.95
CA GLY A 98 10.03 -20.93 -14.69
C GLY A 98 10.94 -21.71 -13.74
N VAL A 99 12.10 -21.16 -13.36
CA VAL A 99 12.95 -21.71 -12.31
C VAL A 99 12.58 -21.04 -10.99
N ALA A 100 11.94 -21.78 -10.10
CA ALA A 100 11.49 -21.29 -8.79
C ALA A 100 12.60 -21.39 -7.73
N PRO A 101 12.59 -20.53 -6.70
CA PRO A 101 13.45 -20.71 -5.53
C PRO A 101 12.97 -21.89 -4.67
N GLY A 102 13.80 -22.36 -3.74
CA GLY A 102 13.50 -23.48 -2.84
C GLY A 102 12.48 -23.13 -1.72
N PHE A 103 11.88 -21.97 -1.76
CA PHE A 103 10.86 -21.50 -0.81
C PHE A 103 9.73 -20.76 -1.53
N ASP A 104 8.68 -20.41 -0.80
CA ASP A 104 7.59 -19.57 -1.31
C ASP A 104 7.81 -18.11 -0.89
N PRO A 105 8.14 -17.19 -1.85
CA PRO A 105 8.42 -15.79 -1.49
C PRO A 105 7.24 -15.06 -0.86
N LEU A 106 6.00 -15.28 -1.35
CA LEU A 106 4.82 -14.62 -0.79
C LEU A 106 4.50 -15.15 0.61
N GLN A 107 4.59 -16.46 0.83
CA GLN A 107 4.37 -17.03 2.17
C GLN A 107 5.42 -16.51 3.17
N LEU A 108 6.69 -16.46 2.77
CA LEU A 108 7.76 -15.88 3.62
C LEU A 108 7.47 -14.42 3.97
N MET A 109 7.03 -13.62 2.97
CA MET A 109 6.67 -12.21 3.20
C MET A 109 5.53 -12.09 4.22
N ILE A 110 4.48 -12.90 4.10
CA ILE A 110 3.34 -12.91 5.03
C ILE A 110 3.79 -13.25 6.45
N ASP A 111 4.59 -14.31 6.61
CA ASP A 111 5.05 -14.78 7.91
C ASP A 111 5.96 -13.74 8.60
N GLU A 112 6.92 -13.20 7.86
CA GLU A 112 7.90 -12.25 8.41
C GLU A 112 7.31 -10.86 8.65
N ALA A 113 6.42 -10.38 7.77
CA ALA A 113 5.69 -9.13 7.98
C ALA A 113 4.76 -9.23 9.19
N GLY A 114 4.03 -10.36 9.33
CA GLY A 114 3.13 -10.61 10.45
C GLY A 114 3.84 -10.58 11.82
N LYS A 115 5.02 -11.20 11.95
CA LYS A 115 5.85 -11.14 13.17
C LYS A 115 6.16 -9.70 13.59
N ARG A 116 6.28 -8.79 12.62
CA ARG A 116 6.55 -7.36 12.79
C ARG A 116 5.29 -6.50 12.88
N GLY A 117 4.10 -7.12 12.90
CA GLY A 117 2.81 -6.45 12.97
C GLY A 117 2.36 -5.75 11.68
N MET A 118 3.04 -6.03 10.56
CA MET A 118 2.76 -5.44 9.26
C MET A 118 1.69 -6.22 8.49
N ASN A 119 0.85 -5.53 7.73
CA ASN A 119 -0.03 -6.13 6.73
C ASN A 119 0.71 -6.37 5.42
N VAL A 120 0.23 -7.33 4.63
CA VAL A 120 0.73 -7.58 3.27
C VAL A 120 -0.38 -7.31 2.27
N HIS A 121 -0.19 -6.31 1.42
CA HIS A 121 -0.99 -6.07 0.23
C HIS A 121 -0.24 -6.66 -0.97
N VAL A 122 -0.91 -7.49 -1.74
CA VAL A 122 -0.32 -8.21 -2.87
C VAL A 122 -0.49 -7.39 -4.14
N TRP A 123 0.62 -6.92 -4.71
CA TRP A 123 0.60 -6.09 -5.90
C TRP A 123 0.81 -6.91 -7.18
N LEU A 124 -0.13 -6.75 -8.12
CA LEU A 124 -0.11 -7.36 -9.45
C LEU A 124 -0.16 -6.29 -10.54
N ASN A 125 0.64 -6.45 -11.60
CA ASN A 125 0.37 -5.78 -12.88
C ASN A 125 -0.54 -6.71 -13.73
N PRO A 126 -1.72 -6.27 -14.20
CA PRO A 126 -2.66 -7.17 -14.85
C PRO A 126 -2.24 -7.62 -16.25
N TYR A 127 -1.55 -6.77 -17.03
CA TYR A 127 -1.41 -7.00 -18.47
C TYR A 127 0.01 -7.07 -19.00
N ARG A 128 1.02 -6.56 -18.29
CA ARG A 128 2.40 -6.60 -18.75
C ARG A 128 2.95 -8.04 -18.73
N VAL A 129 3.61 -8.45 -19.83
CA VAL A 129 4.16 -9.80 -20.02
C VAL A 129 5.69 -9.78 -20.17
N GLN A 130 6.22 -8.85 -20.97
CA GLN A 130 7.64 -8.62 -21.14
C GLN A 130 7.87 -7.10 -21.26
N LYS A 131 8.90 -6.58 -20.62
CA LYS A 131 9.33 -5.19 -20.79
C LYS A 131 10.11 -4.99 -22.08
N ASP A 132 10.86 -6.01 -22.47
CA ASP A 132 11.67 -5.98 -23.70
C ASP A 132 11.68 -7.38 -24.32
N THR A 133 10.92 -7.54 -25.41
CA THR A 133 10.80 -8.82 -26.13
C THR A 133 12.09 -9.30 -26.78
N THR A 134 13.09 -8.42 -26.89
CA THR A 134 14.41 -8.76 -27.46
C THR A 134 15.39 -9.27 -26.41
N LYS A 135 15.12 -9.06 -25.12
CA LYS A 135 16.01 -9.40 -24.01
C LYS A 135 15.44 -10.49 -23.10
N GLU A 136 14.13 -10.47 -22.89
CA GLU A 136 13.47 -11.39 -21.95
C GLU A 136 12.98 -12.63 -22.69
N VAL A 137 13.30 -13.81 -22.16
CA VAL A 137 12.89 -15.11 -22.71
C VAL A 137 11.78 -15.70 -21.87
N LEU A 138 10.62 -15.96 -22.50
CA LEU A 138 9.50 -16.61 -21.83
C LEU A 138 9.76 -18.12 -21.67
N SER A 139 9.40 -18.64 -20.51
CA SER A 139 9.36 -20.09 -20.26
C SER A 139 8.41 -20.80 -21.24
N LYS A 140 8.76 -22.00 -21.71
CA LYS A 140 7.91 -22.81 -22.59
C LYS A 140 6.52 -23.09 -21.99
N ASN A 141 6.38 -23.02 -20.66
CA ASN A 141 5.11 -23.22 -19.97
C ASN A 141 4.25 -21.95 -19.91
N HIS A 142 4.78 -20.78 -20.35
CA HIS A 142 4.04 -19.52 -20.34
C HIS A 142 2.82 -19.62 -21.27
N LEU A 143 1.71 -19.01 -20.89
CA LEU A 143 0.43 -19.03 -21.63
C LEU A 143 0.59 -18.53 -23.07
N PHE A 144 1.55 -17.65 -23.33
CA PHE A 144 1.87 -17.14 -24.68
C PHE A 144 2.05 -18.27 -25.71
N PHE A 145 2.70 -19.38 -25.35
CA PHE A 145 2.92 -20.50 -26.29
C PHE A 145 1.67 -21.37 -26.53
N LYS A 146 0.67 -21.25 -25.64
CA LYS A 146 -0.60 -22.00 -25.77
C LYS A 146 -1.70 -21.18 -26.42
N LYS A 147 -1.69 -19.85 -26.21
CA LYS A 147 -2.73 -18.91 -26.69
C LYS A 147 -2.09 -17.59 -27.13
N PRO A 148 -1.26 -17.57 -28.19
CA PRO A 148 -0.54 -16.38 -28.63
C PRO A 148 -1.47 -15.25 -29.06
N GLU A 149 -2.69 -15.57 -29.51
CA GLU A 149 -3.73 -14.60 -29.90
C GLU A 149 -4.19 -13.66 -28.78
N LEU A 150 -3.97 -14.03 -27.52
CA LEU A 150 -4.30 -13.17 -26.37
C LEU A 150 -3.27 -12.07 -26.13
N PHE A 151 -2.18 -12.05 -26.88
CA PHE A 151 -1.05 -11.17 -26.64
C PHE A 151 -0.81 -10.24 -27.83
N LEU A 152 -0.22 -9.09 -27.53
CA LEU A 152 0.20 -8.12 -28.55
C LEU A 152 1.51 -7.45 -28.12
N THR A 153 2.21 -6.86 -29.10
CA THR A 153 3.44 -6.10 -28.86
C THR A 153 3.16 -4.63 -29.11
N TYR A 154 3.58 -3.78 -28.17
CA TYR A 154 3.49 -2.32 -28.28
C TYR A 154 4.83 -1.70 -27.90
N GLY A 155 5.44 -0.97 -28.83
CA GLY A 155 6.84 -0.62 -28.72
C GLY A 155 7.71 -1.88 -28.68
N LYS A 156 8.53 -2.02 -27.66
CA LYS A 156 9.36 -3.20 -27.41
C LYS A 156 8.77 -4.19 -26.39
N SER A 157 7.64 -3.84 -25.81
CA SER A 157 7.04 -4.59 -24.71
C SER A 157 5.90 -5.50 -25.20
N ARG A 158 5.69 -6.62 -24.52
CA ARG A 158 4.54 -7.50 -24.75
C ARG A 158 3.52 -7.35 -23.63
N TYR A 159 2.26 -7.34 -24.04
CA TYR A 159 1.11 -7.23 -23.15
C TYR A 159 0.07 -8.29 -23.46
N PHE A 160 -0.74 -8.65 -22.50
CA PHE A 160 -2.06 -9.21 -22.75
C PHE A 160 -2.92 -8.16 -23.46
N ASN A 161 -3.80 -8.60 -24.35
CA ASN A 161 -4.79 -7.73 -24.96
C ASN A 161 -6.00 -7.58 -24.03
N PRO A 162 -6.25 -6.37 -23.45
CA PRO A 162 -7.35 -6.16 -22.53
C PRO A 162 -8.75 -6.33 -23.14
N GLY A 163 -8.84 -6.27 -24.47
CA GLY A 163 -10.09 -6.40 -25.23
C GLY A 163 -10.71 -7.79 -25.16
N TYR A 164 -9.95 -8.83 -24.91
CA TYR A 164 -10.46 -10.19 -24.90
C TYR A 164 -11.00 -10.63 -23.54
N LYS A 165 -12.16 -11.26 -23.55
CA LYS A 165 -12.77 -11.85 -22.34
C LYS A 165 -11.86 -12.91 -21.72
N GLU A 166 -11.21 -13.74 -22.53
CA GLU A 166 -10.31 -14.80 -22.10
C GLU A 166 -9.10 -14.24 -21.32
N THR A 167 -8.60 -13.05 -21.68
CA THR A 167 -7.57 -12.35 -20.92
C THR A 167 -8.08 -11.98 -19.53
N ARG A 168 -9.29 -11.40 -19.43
CA ARG A 168 -9.89 -11.03 -18.15
C ARG A 168 -10.14 -12.26 -17.27
N ASP A 169 -10.65 -13.34 -17.86
CA ASP A 169 -10.88 -14.61 -17.16
C ASP A 169 -9.58 -15.19 -16.59
N PHE A 170 -8.50 -15.16 -17.38
CA PHE A 170 -7.21 -15.64 -16.94
C PHE A 170 -6.65 -14.80 -15.77
N VAL A 171 -6.60 -13.48 -15.91
CA VAL A 171 -6.10 -12.58 -14.86
C VAL A 171 -6.93 -12.70 -13.59
N SER A 172 -8.26 -12.76 -13.70
CA SER A 172 -9.13 -12.97 -12.53
C SER A 172 -8.88 -14.31 -11.87
N SER A 173 -8.58 -15.36 -12.68
CA SER A 173 -8.26 -16.67 -12.13
C SER A 173 -6.94 -16.70 -11.35
N VAL A 174 -5.95 -15.88 -11.76
CA VAL A 174 -4.69 -15.65 -11.03
C VAL A 174 -4.95 -14.98 -9.69
N VAL A 175 -5.76 -13.92 -9.68
CA VAL A 175 -6.18 -13.27 -8.41
C VAL A 175 -6.90 -14.25 -7.50
N GLY A 176 -7.83 -15.05 -8.04
CA GLY A 176 -8.54 -16.08 -7.28
C GLY A 176 -7.61 -17.14 -6.70
N GLU A 177 -6.54 -17.52 -7.39
CA GLU A 177 -5.50 -18.44 -6.88
C GLU A 177 -4.81 -17.84 -5.65
N ILE A 178 -4.39 -16.58 -5.72
CA ILE A 178 -3.72 -15.89 -4.61
C ILE A 178 -4.65 -15.78 -3.40
N VAL A 179 -5.86 -15.28 -3.61
CA VAL A 179 -6.84 -15.08 -2.52
C VAL A 179 -7.19 -16.38 -1.80
N ARG A 180 -7.34 -17.50 -2.53
CA ARG A 180 -7.62 -18.80 -1.91
C ARG A 180 -6.46 -19.33 -1.09
N ASN A 181 -5.23 -19.20 -1.60
CA ASN A 181 -4.09 -19.92 -1.07
C ASN A 181 -3.30 -19.15 0.00
N TYR A 182 -3.45 -17.82 0.05
CA TYR A 182 -2.64 -16.98 0.94
C TYR A 182 -3.52 -16.13 1.88
N ASP A 183 -3.01 -15.86 3.07
CA ASP A 183 -3.65 -14.99 4.06
C ASP A 183 -3.14 -13.55 3.90
N VAL A 184 -3.66 -12.88 2.87
CA VAL A 184 -3.27 -11.51 2.50
C VAL A 184 -4.32 -10.51 2.95
N GLN A 185 -3.90 -9.27 3.24
CA GLN A 185 -4.81 -8.19 3.62
C GLN A 185 -5.55 -7.63 2.42
N ALA A 186 -4.86 -7.47 1.30
CA ALA A 186 -5.44 -6.86 0.11
C ALA A 186 -4.81 -7.36 -1.19
N ILE A 187 -5.58 -7.27 -2.27
CA ILE A 187 -5.09 -7.27 -3.64
C ILE A 187 -4.90 -5.82 -4.07
N HIS A 188 -3.79 -5.51 -4.69
CA HIS A 188 -3.41 -4.17 -5.13
C HIS A 188 -2.99 -4.18 -6.60
N MET A 189 -3.45 -3.19 -7.38
CA MET A 189 -3.00 -2.96 -8.75
C MET A 189 -2.47 -1.55 -8.91
N ASP A 190 -1.52 -1.38 -9.82
CA ASP A 190 -0.96 -0.09 -10.19
C ASP A 190 -1.82 0.63 -11.26
N ASP A 191 -1.23 1.62 -11.96
CA ASP A 191 -1.89 2.43 -12.98
C ASP A 191 -1.75 1.86 -14.41
N TYR A 192 -1.02 0.75 -14.60
CA TYR A 192 -0.72 0.19 -15.92
C TYR A 192 -1.82 -0.77 -16.42
N PHE A 193 -3.04 -0.27 -16.62
CA PHE A 193 -4.09 -1.04 -17.29
C PHE A 193 -3.85 -1.10 -18.79
N TYR A 194 -3.99 0.02 -19.50
CA TYR A 194 -3.34 0.18 -20.80
C TYR A 194 -1.97 0.83 -20.57
N PRO A 195 -0.95 0.53 -21.41
CA PRO A 195 0.35 1.17 -21.25
C PRO A 195 0.29 2.65 -21.58
N TYR A 196 1.24 3.42 -21.04
CA TYR A 196 1.40 4.82 -21.44
C TYR A 196 1.57 4.94 -22.94
N LYS A 197 0.96 5.97 -23.54
CA LYS A 197 0.98 6.20 -24.99
C LYS A 197 2.41 6.45 -25.48
N ILE A 198 2.78 5.75 -26.56
CA ILE A 198 4.02 5.98 -27.28
C ILE A 198 3.71 6.96 -28.41
N ALA A 199 4.46 8.07 -28.49
CA ALA A 199 4.24 9.08 -29.51
C ALA A 199 4.30 8.47 -30.93
N GLY A 200 3.27 8.72 -31.74
CA GLY A 200 3.17 8.21 -33.10
C GLY A 200 2.83 6.72 -33.23
N GLN A 201 2.52 6.02 -32.12
CA GLN A 201 2.10 4.63 -32.16
C GLN A 201 0.73 4.47 -31.48
N GLU A 202 -0.21 3.86 -32.18
CA GLU A 202 -1.48 3.43 -31.60
C GLU A 202 -1.31 2.06 -30.95
N PHE A 203 -2.02 1.81 -29.83
CA PHE A 203 -2.04 0.50 -29.21
C PHE A 203 -2.79 -0.48 -30.12
N PRO A 204 -2.20 -1.64 -30.51
CA PRO A 204 -2.66 -2.44 -31.63
C PRO A 204 -3.80 -3.41 -31.24
N ASP A 205 -4.91 -2.89 -30.70
CA ASP A 205 -6.09 -3.65 -30.30
C ASP A 205 -7.26 -3.61 -31.31
N GLU A 206 -7.00 -3.16 -32.53
CA GLU A 206 -7.96 -2.98 -33.60
C GLU A 206 -8.78 -4.26 -33.90
N ALA A 207 -8.07 -5.40 -33.99
CA ALA A 207 -8.70 -6.70 -34.27
C ALA A 207 -9.67 -7.12 -33.13
N ALA A 208 -9.32 -6.81 -31.87
CA ALA A 208 -10.18 -7.07 -30.73
C ALA A 208 -11.42 -6.17 -30.73
N PHE A 209 -11.24 -4.88 -31.04
CA PHE A 209 -12.34 -3.94 -31.17
C PHE A 209 -13.29 -4.34 -32.30
N ALA A 210 -12.78 -4.67 -33.46
CA ALA A 210 -13.59 -5.12 -34.60
C ALA A 210 -14.37 -6.42 -34.31
N LYS A 211 -13.79 -7.35 -33.53
CA LYS A 211 -14.41 -8.61 -33.15
C LYS A 211 -15.50 -8.43 -32.09
N GLU A 212 -15.29 -7.59 -31.10
CA GLU A 212 -16.21 -7.37 -29.98
C GLU A 212 -16.36 -5.88 -29.66
N PRO A 213 -16.97 -5.06 -30.56
CA PRO A 213 -17.18 -3.64 -30.31
C PRO A 213 -18.20 -3.39 -29.19
N ARG A 214 -18.99 -4.39 -28.85
CA ARG A 214 -20.18 -4.26 -27.97
C ARG A 214 -21.08 -3.13 -28.47
N GLN A 215 -21.52 -2.20 -27.59
CA GLN A 215 -22.32 -1.03 -27.97
C GLN A 215 -21.47 0.20 -28.33
N PHE A 216 -20.15 0.12 -28.30
CA PHE A 216 -19.27 1.27 -28.45
C PHE A 216 -18.96 1.55 -29.92
N LYS A 217 -19.07 2.84 -30.30
CA LYS A 217 -18.56 3.36 -31.58
C LYS A 217 -17.18 3.99 -31.42
N ASP A 218 -16.91 4.57 -30.25
CA ASP A 218 -15.66 5.15 -29.87
C ASP A 218 -14.75 4.08 -29.23
N LYS A 219 -13.51 3.97 -29.71
CA LYS A 219 -12.56 2.97 -29.24
C LYS A 219 -12.01 3.29 -27.85
N ASP A 220 -11.89 4.56 -27.49
CA ASP A 220 -11.43 4.97 -26.18
C ASP A 220 -12.49 4.65 -25.09
N ASP A 221 -13.78 4.81 -25.40
CA ASP A 221 -14.86 4.37 -24.52
C ASP A 221 -14.87 2.84 -24.37
N TRP A 222 -14.63 2.10 -25.45
CA TRP A 222 -14.51 0.65 -25.41
C TRP A 222 -13.31 0.19 -24.57
N ARG A 223 -12.16 0.89 -24.64
CA ARG A 223 -11.00 0.62 -23.80
C ARG A 223 -11.29 0.87 -22.32
N ARG A 224 -12.00 1.96 -22.00
CA ARG A 224 -12.46 2.23 -20.63
C ARG A 224 -13.36 1.12 -20.10
N ASP A 225 -14.30 0.66 -20.94
CA ASP A 225 -15.16 -0.46 -20.56
C ASP A 225 -14.38 -1.77 -20.37
N ASN A 226 -13.33 -2.05 -21.16
CA ASN A 226 -12.45 -3.21 -20.94
C ASN A 226 -11.82 -3.17 -19.56
N VAL A 227 -11.37 -1.98 -19.10
CA VAL A 227 -10.77 -1.83 -17.77
C VAL A 227 -11.84 -1.90 -16.69
N ASP A 228 -13.01 -1.31 -16.89
CA ASP A 228 -14.16 -1.44 -15.97
C ASP A 228 -14.54 -2.92 -15.76
N LEU A 229 -14.60 -3.69 -16.83
CA LEU A 229 -14.95 -5.12 -16.79
C LEU A 229 -13.93 -5.94 -15.98
N ILE A 230 -12.62 -5.72 -16.14
CA ILE A 230 -11.63 -6.48 -15.37
C ILE A 230 -11.65 -6.09 -13.89
N ILE A 231 -11.80 -4.81 -13.56
CA ILE A 231 -11.89 -4.34 -12.17
C ILE A 231 -13.08 -4.97 -11.47
N LYS A 232 -14.25 -4.91 -12.11
CA LYS A 232 -15.47 -5.55 -11.57
C LYS A 232 -15.30 -7.06 -11.41
N GLN A 233 -14.76 -7.74 -12.41
CA GLN A 233 -14.56 -9.19 -12.38
C GLN A 233 -13.58 -9.62 -11.28
N ILE A 234 -12.52 -8.85 -11.04
CA ILE A 234 -11.58 -9.08 -9.93
C ILE A 234 -12.29 -8.89 -8.59
N ARG A 235 -13.07 -7.82 -8.43
CA ARG A 235 -13.88 -7.60 -7.22
C ARG A 235 -14.79 -8.79 -6.93
N ASP A 236 -15.55 -9.22 -7.95
CA ASP A 236 -16.45 -10.36 -7.83
C ASP A 236 -15.69 -11.64 -7.46
N THR A 237 -14.49 -11.85 -8.04
CA THR A 237 -13.62 -12.99 -7.73
C THR A 237 -13.13 -12.95 -6.28
N ILE A 238 -12.73 -11.79 -5.77
CA ILE A 238 -12.29 -11.63 -4.37
C ILE A 238 -13.47 -11.95 -3.43
N ILE A 239 -14.63 -11.35 -3.65
CA ILE A 239 -15.83 -11.56 -2.82
C ILE A 239 -16.24 -13.04 -2.79
N ALA A 240 -16.19 -13.72 -3.96
CA ALA A 240 -16.56 -15.14 -4.05
C ALA A 240 -15.59 -16.08 -3.30
N ASN A 241 -14.37 -15.66 -3.02
CA ASN A 241 -13.36 -16.49 -2.35
C ASN A 241 -13.11 -16.08 -0.90
N LYS A 242 -12.83 -14.80 -0.63
CA LYS A 242 -12.62 -14.22 0.71
C LYS A 242 -13.11 -12.77 0.74
N PRO A 243 -14.36 -12.53 1.12
CA PRO A 243 -14.97 -11.19 1.07
C PRO A 243 -14.32 -10.17 2.02
N GLU A 244 -13.50 -10.64 2.97
CA GLU A 244 -12.74 -9.82 3.90
C GLU A 244 -11.40 -9.31 3.34
N VAL A 245 -10.99 -9.72 2.14
CA VAL A 245 -9.79 -9.22 1.46
C VAL A 245 -10.11 -7.94 0.71
N GLU A 246 -9.37 -6.89 0.98
CA GLU A 246 -9.54 -5.59 0.32
C GLU A 246 -9.03 -5.61 -1.13
N PHE A 247 -9.63 -4.77 -1.96
CA PHE A 247 -9.14 -4.49 -3.31
C PHE A 247 -8.82 -3.01 -3.48
N GLY A 248 -7.58 -2.70 -3.80
CA GLY A 248 -7.11 -1.34 -3.96
C GLY A 248 -6.36 -1.07 -5.25
N ILE A 249 -6.36 0.20 -5.65
CA ILE A 249 -5.68 0.68 -6.86
C ILE A 249 -4.78 1.85 -6.51
N SER A 250 -3.55 1.87 -7.06
CA SER A 250 -2.69 3.05 -7.06
C SER A 250 -2.67 3.69 -8.45
N PRO A 251 -3.65 4.56 -8.75
CA PRO A 251 -3.74 5.20 -10.06
C PRO A 251 -2.68 6.28 -10.22
N PHE A 252 -2.43 6.69 -11.46
CA PHE A 252 -1.73 7.94 -11.75
C PHE A 252 -2.35 9.11 -10.96
N GLY A 253 -1.54 10.07 -10.51
CA GLY A 253 -1.99 11.11 -9.57
C GLY A 253 -3.09 12.03 -10.07
N VAL A 254 -3.29 12.15 -11.39
CA VAL A 254 -4.32 13.00 -12.01
C VAL A 254 -5.39 12.14 -12.67
N TRP A 255 -6.64 12.22 -12.16
CA TRP A 255 -7.75 11.54 -12.81
C TRP A 255 -8.06 12.18 -14.18
N ARG A 256 -8.30 13.48 -14.20
CA ARG A 256 -8.55 14.30 -15.39
C ARG A 256 -8.25 15.76 -15.10
N ASN A 257 -7.81 16.52 -16.10
CA ASN A 257 -7.65 17.98 -15.98
C ASN A 257 -9.01 18.68 -16.02
N ILE A 258 -9.20 19.75 -15.23
CA ILE A 258 -10.46 20.53 -15.19
C ILE A 258 -10.83 21.12 -16.56
N ALA A 259 -9.87 21.38 -17.41
CA ALA A 259 -10.11 21.87 -18.78
C ALA A 259 -10.78 20.83 -19.68
N LYS A 260 -10.79 19.54 -19.30
CA LYS A 260 -11.42 18.44 -20.04
C LYS A 260 -12.72 17.98 -19.39
N ASP A 261 -12.87 18.18 -18.08
CA ASP A 261 -14.01 17.74 -17.31
C ASP A 261 -14.19 18.62 -16.08
N SER A 262 -15.43 19.08 -15.80
CA SER A 262 -15.73 19.93 -14.65
C SER A 262 -15.43 19.25 -13.29
N ASP A 263 -15.48 17.90 -13.23
CA ASP A 263 -15.08 17.11 -12.06
C ASP A 263 -13.56 16.93 -11.97
N GLY A 264 -12.80 17.36 -12.98
CA GLY A 264 -11.34 17.24 -13.02
C GLY A 264 -10.62 18.13 -12.00
N SER A 265 -9.36 17.81 -11.74
CA SER A 265 -8.50 18.62 -10.88
C SER A 265 -8.00 19.88 -11.59
N LYS A 266 -7.68 20.95 -10.82
CA LYS A 266 -7.07 22.19 -11.34
C LYS A 266 -5.59 21.94 -11.68
N THR A 267 -5.37 21.12 -12.70
CA THR A 267 -4.05 20.70 -13.21
C THR A 267 -3.97 20.89 -14.73
N VAL A 268 -2.73 20.83 -15.25
CA VAL A 268 -2.40 20.81 -16.68
C VAL A 268 -1.44 19.65 -16.98
N ALA A 269 -1.74 18.50 -16.41
CA ALA A 269 -0.95 17.28 -16.57
C ALA A 269 -0.95 16.81 -18.04
N GLY A 270 0.19 16.27 -18.50
CA GLY A 270 0.33 15.74 -19.85
C GLY A 270 -0.28 14.36 -20.07
N ALA A 271 -0.54 13.62 -18.97
CA ALA A 271 -1.24 12.34 -18.96
C ALA A 271 -2.26 12.30 -17.83
N THR A 272 -3.33 11.52 -18.00
CA THR A 272 -4.39 11.37 -17.03
C THR A 272 -4.90 9.91 -17.00
N ASN A 273 -5.52 9.50 -15.88
CA ASN A 273 -6.10 8.16 -15.79
C ASN A 273 -7.17 7.91 -16.85
N TYR A 274 -8.11 8.86 -16.99
CA TYR A 274 -9.30 8.69 -17.82
C TYR A 274 -8.99 8.72 -19.31
N ASP A 275 -8.19 9.71 -19.76
CA ASP A 275 -7.96 9.97 -21.18
C ASP A 275 -6.79 9.14 -21.77
N ASP A 276 -5.83 8.73 -20.93
CA ASP A 276 -4.58 8.11 -21.42
C ASP A 276 -4.41 6.67 -20.99
N LEU A 277 -4.85 6.33 -19.76
CA LEU A 277 -4.75 4.97 -19.20
C LEU A 277 -6.11 4.24 -19.22
N TYR A 278 -7.16 4.89 -19.71
CA TYR A 278 -8.53 4.37 -19.82
C TYR A 278 -9.11 3.86 -18.49
N ALA A 279 -8.69 4.46 -17.38
CA ALA A 279 -9.03 4.07 -16.02
C ALA A 279 -10.04 5.04 -15.38
N ASN A 280 -11.28 4.60 -15.20
CA ASN A 280 -12.33 5.42 -14.59
C ASN A 280 -12.45 5.20 -13.08
N ILE A 281 -11.43 5.66 -12.34
CA ILE A 281 -11.31 5.45 -10.89
C ILE A 281 -12.54 5.95 -10.12
N LEU A 282 -13.12 7.08 -10.53
CA LEU A 282 -14.31 7.64 -9.86
C LEU A 282 -15.52 6.71 -9.96
N LYS A 283 -15.71 6.06 -11.13
CA LYS A 283 -16.75 5.05 -11.31
C LYS A 283 -16.53 3.86 -10.37
N TRP A 284 -15.29 3.34 -10.31
CA TRP A 284 -14.99 2.17 -9.47
C TRP A 284 -15.21 2.46 -7.98
N GLN A 285 -14.93 3.68 -7.55
CA GLN A 285 -15.23 4.10 -6.17
C GLN A 285 -16.74 4.26 -5.93
N LYS A 286 -17.48 4.90 -6.86
CA LYS A 286 -18.94 5.10 -6.76
C LYS A 286 -19.71 3.78 -6.76
N GLU A 287 -19.27 2.82 -7.58
CA GLU A 287 -19.87 1.49 -7.70
C GLU A 287 -19.40 0.48 -6.62
N ASN A 288 -18.55 0.91 -5.68
CA ASN A 288 -17.95 0.05 -4.64
C ASN A 288 -17.15 -1.15 -5.17
N TRP A 289 -16.49 -1.00 -6.34
CA TRP A 289 -15.66 -2.06 -6.91
C TRP A 289 -14.26 -2.10 -6.29
N ILE A 290 -13.82 -1.01 -5.65
CA ILE A 290 -12.53 -0.93 -4.94
C ILE A 290 -12.75 -0.42 -3.51
N ASP A 291 -11.94 -0.89 -2.57
CA ASP A 291 -12.04 -0.57 -1.15
C ASP A 291 -11.15 0.62 -0.77
N TYR A 292 -10.04 0.80 -1.47
CA TYR A 292 -9.16 1.95 -1.28
C TYR A 292 -8.52 2.42 -2.58
N VAL A 293 -8.05 3.65 -2.56
CA VAL A 293 -7.30 4.26 -3.64
C VAL A 293 -6.03 4.90 -3.10
N THR A 294 -4.92 4.75 -3.85
CA THR A 294 -3.62 5.33 -3.50
C THR A 294 -3.06 6.11 -4.69
N PRO A 295 -3.58 7.32 -4.99
CA PRO A 295 -3.07 8.11 -6.10
C PRO A 295 -1.59 8.43 -5.94
N GLN A 296 -0.81 8.27 -7.01
CA GLN A 296 0.64 8.48 -7.05
C GLN A 296 0.94 9.98 -7.21
N LEU A 297 0.97 10.72 -6.08
CA LEU A 297 1.22 12.15 -6.07
C LEU A 297 2.73 12.45 -6.02
N TYR A 298 3.45 12.03 -7.06
CA TYR A 298 4.92 12.13 -7.13
C TYR A 298 5.41 13.51 -7.56
N TRP A 299 4.74 14.59 -7.13
CA TRP A 299 5.13 15.98 -7.35
C TRP A 299 5.30 16.69 -6.02
N HIS A 300 6.11 17.75 -6.01
CA HIS A 300 6.28 18.55 -4.81
C HIS A 300 5.09 19.50 -4.58
N ILE A 301 4.97 20.03 -3.38
CA ILE A 301 4.03 21.11 -3.06
C ILE A 301 4.46 22.32 -3.88
N GLY A 302 3.50 22.95 -4.61
CA GLY A 302 3.76 24.09 -5.48
C GLY A 302 4.18 23.76 -6.92
N PHE A 303 4.20 22.49 -7.34
CA PHE A 303 4.52 22.13 -8.73
C PHE A 303 3.40 22.59 -9.69
N ASP A 304 3.72 23.50 -10.60
CA ASP A 304 2.73 24.24 -11.41
C ASP A 304 1.75 23.36 -12.20
N ARG A 305 2.23 22.26 -12.79
CA ARG A 305 1.42 21.42 -13.68
C ARG A 305 0.54 20.41 -12.92
N ALA A 306 0.99 19.98 -11.74
CA ALA A 306 0.33 18.96 -10.93
C ALA A 306 0.72 19.15 -9.45
N ASN A 307 0.25 20.25 -8.84
CA ASN A 307 0.57 20.59 -7.46
C ASN A 307 0.04 19.53 -6.49
N PHE A 308 0.92 19.01 -5.63
CA PHE A 308 0.59 18.03 -4.61
C PHE A 308 -0.63 18.44 -3.77
N GLU A 309 -0.67 19.68 -3.29
CA GLU A 309 -1.77 20.19 -2.45
C GLU A 309 -3.11 20.18 -3.19
N VAL A 310 -3.10 20.62 -4.45
CA VAL A 310 -4.31 20.64 -5.30
C VAL A 310 -4.85 19.24 -5.49
N LEU A 311 -3.95 18.28 -5.77
CA LEU A 311 -4.32 16.90 -6.00
C LEU A 311 -4.76 16.19 -4.70
N ALA A 312 -4.07 16.40 -3.58
CA ALA A 312 -4.46 15.82 -2.30
C ALA A 312 -5.88 16.29 -1.88
N LYS A 313 -6.18 17.59 -2.01
CA LYS A 313 -7.52 18.14 -1.78
C LYS A 313 -8.56 17.56 -2.73
N TRP A 314 -8.19 17.39 -4.00
CA TRP A 314 -9.09 16.81 -4.99
C TRP A 314 -9.43 15.35 -4.66
N TRP A 315 -8.45 14.52 -4.35
CA TRP A 315 -8.68 13.12 -3.96
C TRP A 315 -9.43 12.99 -2.65
N ALA A 316 -9.18 13.86 -1.67
CA ALA A 316 -9.94 13.93 -0.42
C ALA A 316 -11.43 14.19 -0.68
N ALA A 317 -11.76 15.12 -1.60
CA ALA A 317 -13.13 15.45 -1.97
C ALA A 317 -13.83 14.32 -2.75
N HIS A 318 -13.07 13.42 -3.42
CA HIS A 318 -13.60 12.34 -4.25
C HIS A 318 -13.42 10.95 -3.60
N LYS A 319 -13.51 10.87 -2.28
CA LYS A 319 -13.34 9.63 -1.49
C LYS A 319 -14.45 8.59 -1.77
N PHE A 320 -15.69 9.00 -1.95
CA PHE A 320 -16.89 8.16 -2.16
C PHE A 320 -16.98 6.94 -1.22
N GLY A 321 -16.47 7.05 0.02
CA GLY A 321 -16.49 6.00 1.04
C GLY A 321 -15.32 5.00 1.00
N ALA A 322 -14.46 5.02 -0.03
CA ALA A 322 -13.21 4.25 -0.03
C ALA A 322 -12.19 4.85 0.96
N ASN A 323 -11.24 4.06 1.44
CA ASN A 323 -10.06 4.62 2.10
C ASN A 323 -9.18 5.34 1.05
N VAL A 324 -8.63 6.49 1.43
CA VAL A 324 -7.71 7.25 0.56
C VAL A 324 -6.35 7.31 1.23
N TYR A 325 -5.36 6.74 0.59
CA TYR A 325 -3.95 6.83 0.97
C TYR A 325 -3.21 7.65 -0.08
N ILE A 326 -2.23 8.43 0.30
CA ILE A 326 -1.45 9.21 -0.67
C ILE A 326 -0.14 8.50 -0.97
N GLY A 327 0.15 8.31 -2.26
CA GLY A 327 1.42 7.80 -2.74
C GLY A 327 2.49 8.89 -2.81
N HIS A 328 3.61 8.70 -2.11
CA HIS A 328 4.75 9.63 -2.07
C HIS A 328 5.91 9.14 -2.92
N GLY A 329 6.56 10.06 -3.63
CA GLY A 329 7.71 9.77 -4.50
C GLY A 329 9.04 9.94 -3.78
N ASP A 330 9.31 9.15 -2.74
CA ASP A 330 10.54 9.24 -1.93
C ASP A 330 11.83 9.06 -2.73
N TYR A 331 11.76 8.36 -3.86
CA TYR A 331 12.90 8.16 -4.77
C TYR A 331 13.44 9.48 -5.33
N LYS A 332 12.64 10.53 -5.39
CA LYS A 332 13.04 11.86 -5.88
C LYS A 332 13.94 12.61 -4.91
N ILE A 333 13.92 12.27 -3.63
CA ILE A 333 14.75 12.94 -2.62
C ILE A 333 16.23 12.67 -2.95
N SER A 334 16.97 13.76 -3.24
CA SER A 334 18.42 13.73 -3.48
C SER A 334 18.98 15.12 -3.27
N ASN A 335 20.14 15.25 -2.61
CA ASN A 335 20.86 16.52 -2.44
C ASN A 335 21.26 17.16 -3.79
N THR A 336 21.25 16.37 -4.88
CA THR A 336 21.52 16.80 -6.26
C THR A 336 20.27 16.90 -7.11
N ALA A 337 19.06 16.83 -6.53
CA ALA A 337 17.82 16.94 -7.28
C ALA A 337 17.76 18.27 -8.06
N LYS A 338 17.27 18.22 -9.31
CA LYS A 338 17.08 19.43 -10.15
C LYS A 338 16.10 20.40 -9.49
N GLU A 339 14.97 19.89 -9.02
CA GLU A 339 13.96 20.64 -8.29
C GLU A 339 14.42 20.80 -6.83
N PRO A 340 14.65 22.03 -6.35
CA PRO A 340 15.17 22.29 -4.99
C PRO A 340 14.33 21.65 -3.88
N GLU A 341 13.02 21.52 -4.08
CA GLU A 341 12.05 20.96 -3.15
C GLU A 341 12.37 19.50 -2.79
N TRP A 342 13.01 18.77 -3.70
CA TRP A 342 13.42 17.37 -3.49
C TRP A 342 14.83 17.21 -2.90
N ARG A 343 15.51 18.31 -2.56
CA ARG A 343 16.86 18.25 -1.97
C ARG A 343 16.87 17.88 -0.49
N SER A 344 15.69 17.88 0.15
CA SER A 344 15.51 17.49 1.55
C SER A 344 14.32 16.55 1.71
N ALA A 345 14.39 15.64 2.69
CA ALA A 345 13.25 14.83 3.12
C ALA A 345 12.12 15.66 3.77
N ASP A 346 12.36 16.93 4.09
CA ASP A 346 11.34 17.85 4.60
C ASP A 346 10.15 17.99 3.64
N GLN A 347 10.36 17.77 2.34
CA GLN A 347 9.26 17.75 1.37
C GLN A 347 8.25 16.65 1.71
N ILE A 348 8.69 15.44 2.04
CA ILE A 348 7.80 14.32 2.43
C ILE A 348 7.14 14.62 3.77
N VAL A 349 7.89 15.14 4.74
CA VAL A 349 7.32 15.53 6.05
C VAL A 349 6.19 16.54 5.88
N LYS A 350 6.41 17.61 5.09
CA LYS A 350 5.39 18.64 4.81
C LYS A 350 4.16 18.04 4.08
N GLN A 351 4.38 17.08 3.19
CA GLN A 351 3.27 16.37 2.53
C GLN A 351 2.44 15.58 3.53
N ILE A 352 3.07 14.85 4.44
CA ILE A 352 2.38 14.07 5.49
C ILE A 352 1.67 15.02 6.47
N GLU A 353 2.32 16.08 6.95
CA GLU A 353 1.68 17.11 7.79
C GLU A 353 0.43 17.69 7.11
N MET A 354 0.52 17.99 5.82
CA MET A 354 -0.60 18.55 5.06
C MET A 354 -1.78 17.58 4.97
N ILE A 355 -1.54 16.32 4.60
CA ILE A 355 -2.63 15.34 4.45
C ILE A 355 -3.25 14.93 5.78
N ARG A 356 -2.54 14.96 6.89
CA ARG A 356 -3.09 14.75 8.24
C ARG A 356 -4.12 15.79 8.64
N ASN A 357 -4.05 16.99 8.05
CA ASN A 357 -5.06 18.03 8.22
C ASN A 357 -6.30 17.83 7.32
N MET A 358 -6.35 16.74 6.56
CA MET A 358 -7.46 16.36 5.69
C MET A 358 -8.09 15.06 6.22
N PRO A 359 -9.20 15.13 6.99
CA PRO A 359 -9.78 13.96 7.66
C PRO A 359 -10.32 12.88 6.71
N GLN A 360 -10.37 13.18 5.42
CA GLN A 360 -10.74 12.22 4.38
C GLN A 360 -9.56 11.35 3.92
N ILE A 361 -8.31 11.71 4.26
CA ILE A 361 -7.12 10.96 3.89
C ILE A 361 -6.70 10.07 5.07
N ASP A 362 -6.54 8.80 4.82
CA ASP A 362 -6.37 7.78 5.83
C ASP A 362 -4.89 7.35 6.00
N GLY A 363 -3.94 8.02 5.32
CA GLY A 363 -2.49 7.82 5.48
C GLY A 363 -1.67 7.86 4.19
N SER A 364 -0.49 7.26 4.24
CA SER A 364 0.58 7.37 3.25
C SER A 364 1.10 6.02 2.77
N MET A 365 1.51 5.96 1.49
CA MET A 365 2.30 4.87 0.93
C MET A 365 3.54 5.44 0.23
N HIS A 366 4.70 4.83 0.44
CA HIS A 366 6.02 5.33 0.03
C HIS A 366 6.62 4.51 -1.11
N PHE A 367 6.97 5.15 -2.20
CA PHE A 367 7.62 4.49 -3.34
C PHE A 367 9.12 4.80 -3.33
N THR A 368 10.01 3.85 -2.99
CA THR A 368 9.87 2.43 -2.61
C THR A 368 10.59 2.11 -1.29
N ALA A 369 10.52 0.85 -0.85
CA ALA A 369 11.20 0.36 0.36
C ALA A 369 12.71 0.64 0.37
N ASN A 370 13.37 0.56 -0.78
CA ASN A 370 14.80 0.86 -0.92
C ASN A 370 15.19 2.28 -0.50
N ASN A 371 14.26 3.25 -0.55
CA ASN A 371 14.58 4.60 -0.11
C ASN A 371 14.82 4.67 1.39
N PHE A 372 14.11 3.84 2.17
CA PHE A 372 14.31 3.72 3.61
C PHE A 372 15.63 3.06 3.98
N LEU A 373 16.15 2.17 3.13
CA LEU A 373 17.46 1.55 3.30
C LEU A 373 18.59 2.48 2.82
N LYS A 374 18.51 2.97 1.58
CA LYS A 374 19.59 3.69 0.91
C LYS A 374 19.78 5.12 1.39
N LYS A 375 18.67 5.79 1.80
CA LYS A 375 18.74 7.19 2.27
C LYS A 375 18.98 7.30 3.78
N GLY A 376 18.90 6.19 4.51
CA GLY A 376 19.27 6.10 5.92
C GLY A 376 18.75 7.28 6.75
N ASP A 377 19.63 7.94 7.47
CA ASP A 377 19.28 9.04 8.38
C ASP A 377 18.68 10.26 7.69
N THR A 378 18.92 10.49 6.40
CA THR A 378 18.35 11.61 5.64
C THR A 378 16.81 11.57 5.63
N LEU A 379 16.23 10.37 5.47
CA LEU A 379 14.79 10.17 5.53
C LEU A 379 14.32 9.82 6.96
N ARG A 380 15.13 9.02 7.68
CA ARG A 380 14.77 8.49 9.00
C ARG A 380 14.52 9.59 10.02
N LYS A 381 15.49 10.46 10.22
CA LYS A 381 15.43 11.49 11.28
C LYS A 381 14.22 12.39 11.12
N PRO A 382 13.95 13.03 9.96
CA PRO A 382 12.77 13.88 9.81
C PRO A 382 11.45 13.15 10.07
N LEU A 383 11.30 11.90 9.59
CA LEU A 383 10.06 11.13 9.80
C LEU A 383 9.89 10.67 11.25
N MET A 384 10.96 10.14 11.88
CA MET A 384 10.87 9.57 13.22
C MET A 384 10.81 10.62 14.33
N ASP A 385 11.40 11.79 14.12
CA ASP A 385 11.34 12.88 15.11
C ASP A 385 9.94 13.53 15.16
N LYS A 386 9.16 13.43 14.07
CA LYS A 386 7.86 14.07 13.94
C LYS A 386 6.74 13.08 13.64
N GLU A 387 6.62 12.66 12.36
CA GLU A 387 5.41 12.07 11.84
C GLU A 387 5.22 10.60 12.25
N TYR A 388 6.28 9.81 12.25
CA TYR A 388 6.23 8.37 12.54
C TYR A 388 6.82 8.01 13.90
N LYS A 389 6.90 8.95 14.81
CA LYS A 389 7.48 8.79 16.17
C LYS A 389 6.86 7.62 16.93
N PHE A 390 5.55 7.46 16.86
CA PHE A 390 4.80 6.41 17.55
C PHE A 390 4.22 5.41 16.56
N ILE A 391 4.01 4.16 17.00
CA ILE A 391 3.36 3.12 16.21
C ILE A 391 1.91 3.54 15.93
N ALA A 392 1.44 3.33 14.68
CA ALA A 392 0.05 3.48 14.32
C ALA A 392 -0.53 2.15 13.85
N LEU A 393 -1.79 1.90 14.15
CA LEU A 393 -2.57 0.81 13.58
C LEU A 393 -3.01 1.21 12.16
N THR A 394 -3.21 0.24 11.28
CA THR A 394 -3.84 0.51 9.98
C THR A 394 -5.29 0.98 10.15
N PRO A 395 -5.83 1.79 9.24
CA PRO A 395 -7.25 2.11 9.22
C PRO A 395 -8.13 0.87 9.13
N GLU A 396 -9.36 0.96 9.60
CA GLU A 396 -10.37 -0.08 9.38
C GLU A 396 -10.79 -0.08 7.91
N ALA A 397 -11.12 -1.25 7.39
CA ALA A 397 -11.69 -1.38 6.05
C ALA A 397 -13.12 -0.82 6.03
N ASN A 398 -13.35 0.30 5.32
CA ASN A 398 -14.62 1.04 5.39
C ASN A 398 -15.77 0.36 4.63
N ARG A 399 -15.47 -0.39 3.58
CA ARG A 399 -16.46 -0.96 2.65
C ARG A 399 -16.73 -2.44 2.84
N ILE A 400 -15.92 -3.11 3.62
CA ILE A 400 -16.03 -4.54 3.91
C ILE A 400 -16.84 -4.71 5.19
N THR A 401 -17.68 -5.76 5.23
CA THR A 401 -18.40 -6.12 6.45
C THR A 401 -17.41 -6.37 7.57
N ARG A 402 -17.53 -5.59 8.65
CA ARG A 402 -16.62 -5.65 9.78
C ARG A 402 -16.65 -7.02 10.46
N ILE A 403 -15.50 -7.64 10.54
CA ILE A 403 -15.29 -8.85 11.34
C ILE A 403 -14.86 -8.41 12.73
N LYS A 404 -15.62 -8.78 13.74
CA LYS A 404 -15.30 -8.44 15.13
C LYS A 404 -14.20 -9.36 15.65
N ALA A 405 -13.08 -8.79 16.11
CA ALA A 405 -12.09 -9.50 16.91
C ALA A 405 -12.63 -9.71 18.32
N LEU A 406 -12.28 -10.84 18.94
CA LEU A 406 -12.58 -11.10 20.35
C LEU A 406 -11.34 -10.75 21.21
N PRO A 407 -11.52 -10.32 22.47
CA PRO A 407 -10.38 -10.11 23.35
C PRO A 407 -9.57 -11.41 23.50
N PRO A 408 -8.22 -11.34 23.46
CA PRO A 408 -7.37 -12.48 23.78
C PRO A 408 -7.68 -13.02 25.17
N THR A 409 -7.35 -14.29 25.42
CA THR A 409 -7.57 -14.92 26.73
C THR A 409 -6.25 -15.35 27.35
N ASN A 410 -6.25 -15.65 28.67
CA ASN A 410 -5.08 -16.11 29.41
C ASN A 410 -3.85 -15.17 29.23
N ALA A 411 -4.08 -13.86 29.26
CA ALA A 411 -3.01 -12.88 29.18
C ALA A 411 -2.20 -12.85 30.50
N VAL A 412 -0.97 -13.37 30.45
CA VAL A 412 -0.07 -13.51 31.61
C VAL A 412 1.23 -12.79 31.36
N ALA A 413 1.68 -12.02 32.36
CA ALA A 413 2.96 -11.36 32.43
C ALA A 413 3.87 -12.05 33.45
N LEU A 414 4.95 -12.63 32.99
CA LEU A 414 5.95 -13.31 33.82
C LEU A 414 7.19 -12.44 33.94
N LYS A 415 7.63 -12.21 35.19
CA LYS A 415 8.92 -11.55 35.45
C LYS A 415 10.07 -12.52 35.23
N LYS A 416 11.13 -12.09 34.57
CA LYS A 416 12.34 -12.86 34.34
C LYS A 416 13.56 -11.94 34.43
N GLY A 417 14.23 -11.89 35.59
CA GLY A 417 15.52 -11.19 35.77
C GLY A 417 15.51 -9.72 35.36
N GLY A 418 14.47 -8.95 35.70
CA GLY A 418 14.31 -7.54 35.33
C GLY A 418 13.62 -7.31 33.96
N SER A 419 13.56 -8.33 33.11
CA SER A 419 12.79 -8.37 31.86
C SER A 419 11.41 -9.01 32.09
N GLY A 420 10.55 -9.02 31.09
CA GLY A 420 9.25 -9.67 31.13
C GLY A 420 9.00 -10.58 29.95
N ILE A 421 8.11 -11.56 30.16
CA ILE A 421 7.54 -12.39 29.10
C ILE A 421 6.04 -12.23 29.16
N LEU A 422 5.43 -11.74 28.08
CA LEU A 422 4.00 -11.66 27.90
C LEU A 422 3.53 -12.85 27.04
N THR A 423 2.49 -13.57 27.52
CA THR A 423 1.87 -14.68 26.79
C THR A 423 0.36 -14.55 26.82
N TRP A 424 -0.30 -15.04 25.80
CA TRP A 424 -1.76 -15.03 25.68
C TRP A 424 -2.25 -16.12 24.74
N LYS A 425 -3.55 -16.35 24.71
CA LYS A 425 -4.21 -17.20 23.72
C LYS A 425 -5.04 -16.35 22.79
N ALA A 426 -4.93 -16.63 21.49
CA ALA A 426 -5.75 -16.01 20.46
C ALA A 426 -7.23 -16.39 20.63
N GLY A 427 -8.12 -15.45 20.32
CA GLY A 427 -9.54 -15.66 20.13
C GLY A 427 -9.88 -16.04 18.69
N LEU A 428 -11.17 -16.26 18.44
CA LEU A 428 -11.68 -16.45 17.10
C LEU A 428 -11.58 -15.14 16.31
N ASN A 429 -11.16 -15.23 15.05
CA ASN A 429 -10.98 -14.11 14.12
C ASN A 429 -9.82 -13.14 14.45
N ASP A 430 -8.98 -13.47 15.44
CA ASP A 430 -7.81 -12.68 15.75
C ASP A 430 -6.73 -12.89 14.68
N LYS A 431 -6.28 -11.80 14.07
CA LYS A 431 -5.21 -11.82 13.08
C LYS A 431 -3.89 -11.24 13.62
N LYS A 432 -3.99 -10.22 14.45
CA LYS A 432 -2.85 -9.58 15.10
C LYS A 432 -3.22 -9.16 16.52
N PHE A 433 -2.19 -8.88 17.31
CA PHE A 433 -2.33 -8.43 18.70
C PHE A 433 -1.64 -7.09 18.86
N VAL A 434 -2.30 -6.19 19.60
CA VAL A 434 -1.77 -4.88 19.98
C VAL A 434 -1.44 -4.91 21.44
N ILE A 435 -0.17 -4.79 21.77
CA ILE A 435 0.31 -4.71 23.15
C ILE A 435 0.45 -3.24 23.52
N TYR A 436 -0.24 -2.84 24.59
CA TYR A 436 -0.17 -1.51 25.18
C TYR A 436 0.73 -1.53 26.41
N ARG A 437 1.39 -0.39 26.67
CA ARG A 437 2.24 -0.19 27.83
C ARG A 437 1.95 1.16 28.48
N PHE A 438 1.63 1.17 29.75
CA PHE A 438 1.32 2.37 30.54
C PHE A 438 2.26 2.46 31.74
N PRO A 439 2.90 3.61 32.04
CA PRO A 439 3.60 3.81 33.30
C PRO A 439 2.64 3.64 34.48
N LYS A 440 3.06 2.92 35.53
CA LYS A 440 2.24 2.77 36.76
C LYS A 440 1.88 4.13 37.35
N GLY A 441 0.64 4.29 37.80
CA GLY A 441 0.14 5.53 38.37
C GLY A 441 -0.26 6.59 37.33
N LYS A 442 -0.17 6.28 36.02
CA LYS A 442 -0.73 7.13 34.96
C LYS A 442 -2.06 6.57 34.44
N ILE A 443 -2.85 7.45 33.79
CA ILE A 443 -4.12 7.08 33.19
C ILE A 443 -3.86 6.11 32.03
N THR A 444 -4.65 5.04 31.95
CA THR A 444 -4.62 4.08 30.86
C THR A 444 -5.47 4.61 29.70
N ASP A 445 -4.83 5.26 28.73
CA ASP A 445 -5.49 5.79 27.53
C ASP A 445 -5.16 4.95 26.32
N PHE A 446 -6.11 4.11 25.88
CA PHE A 446 -5.99 3.26 24.70
C PHE A 446 -6.18 4.01 23.39
N SER A 447 -6.60 5.27 23.40
CA SER A 447 -6.76 6.10 22.21
C SER A 447 -5.43 6.74 21.77
N ASN A 448 -4.48 6.88 22.67
CA ASN A 448 -3.19 7.51 22.42
C ASN A 448 -2.20 6.50 21.79
N ALA A 449 -1.71 6.82 20.58
CA ALA A 449 -0.70 6.03 19.86
C ALA A 449 0.60 5.82 20.65
N GLU A 450 0.98 6.74 21.53
CA GLU A 450 2.18 6.65 22.37
C GLU A 450 2.19 5.40 23.27
N ASN A 451 0.99 4.94 23.65
CA ASN A 451 0.82 3.77 24.51
C ASN A 451 0.86 2.43 23.77
N ILE A 452 0.89 2.44 22.43
CA ILE A 452 1.10 1.22 21.64
C ILE A 452 2.58 0.83 21.74
N TYR A 453 2.84 -0.29 22.41
CA TYR A 453 4.19 -0.80 22.61
C TYR A 453 4.66 -1.70 21.47
N TYR A 454 3.79 -2.62 21.02
CA TYR A 454 4.12 -3.59 19.99
C TYR A 454 2.87 -4.10 19.27
N VAL A 455 3.03 -4.49 17.99
CA VAL A 455 2.00 -5.19 17.21
C VAL A 455 2.61 -6.43 16.60
N THR A 456 1.93 -7.59 16.67
CA THR A 456 2.47 -8.89 16.21
C THR A 456 1.35 -9.90 15.93
N THR A 457 1.66 -10.92 15.12
CA THR A 457 0.83 -12.14 14.97
C THR A 457 1.21 -13.23 15.98
N ALA A 458 2.36 -13.12 16.67
CA ALA A 458 2.80 -14.07 17.68
C ALA A 458 1.91 -14.02 18.93
N THR A 459 1.85 -15.12 19.68
CA THR A 459 1.14 -15.23 20.97
C THR A 459 2.05 -15.15 22.19
N LYS A 460 3.29 -14.72 21.97
CA LYS A 460 4.32 -14.50 23.00
C LYS A 460 5.16 -13.28 22.60
N LEU A 461 5.50 -12.45 23.58
CA LEU A 461 6.44 -11.34 23.42
C LEU A 461 7.42 -11.30 24.59
N GLU A 462 8.71 -11.26 24.28
CA GLU A 462 9.75 -10.94 25.26
C GLU A 462 9.95 -9.44 25.32
N VAL A 463 9.92 -8.90 26.53
CA VAL A 463 10.08 -7.47 26.79
C VAL A 463 11.44 -7.24 27.46
N PRO A 464 12.49 -6.94 26.69
CA PRO A 464 13.83 -6.72 27.22
C PRO A 464 13.92 -5.34 27.89
N ASN A 465 13.22 -5.16 28.98
CA ASN A 465 13.16 -3.89 29.70
C ASN A 465 13.54 -4.09 31.17
N PRO A 466 14.65 -3.57 31.65
CA PRO A 466 15.05 -3.66 33.05
C PRO A 466 14.01 -3.00 34.01
N ASN A 467 13.15 -2.12 33.48
CA ASN A 467 12.08 -1.47 34.23
C ASN A 467 10.70 -2.08 33.95
N PHE A 468 10.62 -3.35 33.54
CA PHE A 468 9.36 -4.02 33.24
C PHE A 468 8.29 -3.81 34.31
N GLU A 469 8.68 -3.84 35.57
CA GLU A 469 7.79 -3.67 36.73
C GLU A 469 7.17 -2.26 36.86
N ASN A 470 7.74 -1.26 36.23
CA ASN A 470 7.26 0.13 36.31
C ASN A 470 6.05 0.37 35.38
N TYR A 471 5.66 -0.66 34.63
CA TYR A 471 4.58 -0.55 33.63
C TYR A 471 3.44 -1.51 33.90
N ILE A 472 2.27 -1.10 33.45
CA ILE A 472 1.09 -1.96 33.26
C ILE A 472 1.02 -2.30 31.78
N TYR A 473 0.77 -3.57 31.47
CA TYR A 473 0.59 -4.04 30.11
C TYR A 473 -0.84 -4.48 29.88
N ALA A 474 -1.37 -4.18 28.70
CA ALA A 474 -2.67 -4.64 28.23
C ALA A 474 -2.55 -5.12 26.79
N ILE A 475 -3.54 -5.88 26.34
CA ILE A 475 -3.57 -6.44 24.99
C ILE A 475 -4.98 -6.36 24.43
N SER A 476 -5.07 -6.02 23.15
CA SER A 476 -6.25 -6.20 22.29
C SER A 476 -5.90 -7.04 21.06
N ALA A 477 -6.89 -7.49 20.34
CA ALA A 477 -6.73 -8.17 19.06
C ALA A 477 -7.29 -7.33 17.91
N LEU A 478 -6.71 -7.49 16.72
CA LEU A 478 -7.21 -6.96 15.46
C LEU A 478 -7.73 -8.10 14.58
N SER A 479 -8.92 -7.92 14.01
CA SER A 479 -9.47 -8.82 12.99
C SER A 479 -8.84 -8.60 11.61
N GLN A 480 -9.24 -9.38 10.62
CA GLN A 480 -8.87 -9.17 9.21
C GLN A 480 -9.28 -7.77 8.72
N THR A 481 -10.44 -7.27 9.11
CA THR A 481 -10.93 -5.93 8.75
C THR A 481 -10.38 -4.81 9.64
N GLN A 482 -9.31 -5.08 10.40
CA GLN A 482 -8.62 -4.17 11.31
C GLN A 482 -9.50 -3.63 12.46
N THR A 483 -10.65 -4.27 12.72
CA THR A 483 -11.49 -3.94 13.87
C THR A 483 -10.80 -4.42 15.15
N GLU A 484 -10.68 -3.54 16.13
CA GLU A 484 -9.98 -3.81 17.39
C GLU A 484 -10.96 -4.32 18.46
N SER A 485 -10.57 -5.39 19.18
CA SER A 485 -11.31 -5.89 20.35
C SER A 485 -11.17 -4.96 21.55
N SER A 486 -12.04 -5.11 22.55
CA SER A 486 -11.80 -4.51 23.85
C SER A 486 -10.47 -5.00 24.42
N PRO A 487 -9.62 -4.10 24.98
CA PRO A 487 -8.36 -4.49 25.60
C PRO A 487 -8.59 -5.19 26.94
N ILE A 488 -7.68 -6.11 27.28
CA ILE A 488 -7.60 -6.76 28.59
C ILE A 488 -6.23 -6.54 29.22
N ALA A 489 -6.15 -6.46 30.54
CA ALA A 489 -4.89 -6.35 31.26
C ALA A 489 -4.18 -7.70 31.36
N PHE A 490 -2.84 -7.70 31.37
CA PHE A 490 -2.05 -8.88 31.73
C PHE A 490 -2.09 -9.11 33.24
N THR A 491 -2.31 -10.37 33.64
CA THR A 491 -2.19 -10.80 35.03
C THR A 491 -0.72 -11.09 35.36
N THR A 492 -0.16 -10.44 36.36
CA THR A 492 1.23 -10.70 36.79
C THR A 492 1.30 -11.98 37.60
N LYS A 493 2.26 -12.86 37.25
CA LYS A 493 2.61 -14.07 38.02
C LYS A 493 4.08 -14.03 38.41
#